data_8a9747e71e4dbcab9ba184f4489179ab
#
_entry.id   8a9747e71e4dbcab9ba184f4489179ab
#
_cell.length_a   1.000
_cell.length_b   1.000
_cell.length_c   1.000
_cell.angle_alpha   90.00
_cell.angle_beta   90.00
_cell.angle_gamma   90.00
#
_symmetry.space_group_name_H-M   'P 1'
#
loop_
_entity.id
_entity.type
_entity.pdbx_description
1 polymer ?
#
loop_
_entity_poly.entity_id
_entity_poly.type
_entity_poly.pdbx_seq_one_letter_code
_entity_poly.pdbx_strand_id
1 'polypeptide(L)'
;MSGLNKKFTVIGAVALIIMDILVLTGTVKASETSTFSSFMWNMVPAGLLLGTTVLCVNFDVSAKKVAGVISVIVFGFMAAFRALAFGVFIYDRITLENPVAMTYSDYTKTAELVGYMLLMVAAIFFIMFLLKGAFRKTTTIISGISFAIIVGAWVVNLYNLINDAIFYDAAFSEILSAFISDGLVWSLVMVIAYLSTFASNLGLLKGAEKKD
;
A
#
# COMPACT_ATOMS: atom_id res chain seq x y z
N MET A 1 -19.12 9.88 12.87
CA MET A 1 -17.78 9.25 13.00
C MET A 1 -17.32 9.30 14.43
N SER A 2 -16.90 8.19 15.05
CA SER A 2 -16.27 8.24 16.37
C SER A 2 -14.98 9.06 16.31
N GLY A 3 -14.57 9.72 17.41
CA GLY A 3 -13.36 10.55 17.44
C GLY A 3 -12.08 9.78 17.09
N LEU A 4 -12.10 8.47 17.30
CA LEU A 4 -10.99 7.56 16.96
C LEU A 4 -10.81 7.41 15.44
N ASN A 5 -11.89 7.27 14.68
CA ASN A 5 -11.86 7.11 13.23
C ASN A 5 -11.26 8.36 12.55
N LYS A 6 -11.59 9.55 13.05
CA LYS A 6 -11.00 10.80 12.54
C LYS A 6 -9.49 10.85 12.76
N LYS A 7 -9.02 10.45 13.95
CA LYS A 7 -7.59 10.47 14.28
C LYS A 7 -6.78 9.54 13.36
N PHE A 8 -7.25 8.31 13.16
CA PHE A 8 -6.53 7.36 12.30
C PHE A 8 -6.55 7.75 10.82
N THR A 9 -7.66 8.31 10.33
CA THR A 9 -7.71 8.85 8.96
C THR A 9 -6.74 10.01 8.78
N VAL A 10 -6.62 10.89 9.79
CA VAL A 10 -5.65 12.00 9.77
C VAL A 10 -4.21 11.49 9.80
N ILE A 11 -3.91 10.46 10.62
CA ILE A 11 -2.57 9.85 10.64
C ILE A 11 -2.21 9.31 9.26
N GLY A 12 -3.10 8.57 8.59
CA GLY A 12 -2.88 8.09 7.23
C GLY A 12 -2.64 9.22 6.24
N ALA A 13 -3.43 10.29 6.31
CA ALA A 13 -3.28 11.45 5.43
C ALA A 13 -1.94 12.18 5.65
N VAL A 14 -1.55 12.40 6.91
CA VAL A 14 -0.28 13.04 7.26
C VAL A 14 0.90 12.18 6.81
N ALA A 15 0.85 10.87 7.07
CA ALA A 15 1.89 9.94 6.60
C ALA A 15 2.06 10.00 5.08
N LEU A 16 0.94 10.07 4.34
CA LEU A 16 0.97 10.16 2.89
C LEU A 16 1.58 11.48 2.40
N ILE A 17 1.17 12.61 2.97
CA ILE A 17 1.71 13.93 2.61
C ILE A 17 3.22 13.99 2.85
N ILE A 18 3.68 13.49 4.01
CA ILE A 18 5.12 13.44 4.32
C ILE A 18 5.84 12.59 3.26
N MET A 19 5.28 11.45 2.90
CA MET A 19 5.89 10.57 1.90
C MET A 19 5.91 11.21 0.51
N ASP A 20 4.83 11.87 0.09
CA ASP A 20 4.79 12.61 -1.18
C ASP A 20 5.92 13.64 -1.26
N ILE A 21 6.14 14.39 -0.18
CA ILE A 21 7.23 15.36 -0.09
C ILE A 21 8.60 14.67 -0.21
N LEU A 22 8.82 13.58 0.52
CA LEU A 22 10.09 12.84 0.50
C LEU A 22 10.40 12.21 -0.87
N VAL A 23 9.38 11.71 -1.57
CA VAL A 23 9.53 11.19 -2.93
C VAL A 23 9.77 12.31 -3.94
N LEU A 24 9.03 13.42 -3.84
CA LEU A 24 9.19 14.57 -4.75
C LEU A 24 10.55 15.27 -4.59
N THR A 25 11.10 15.29 -3.36
CA THR A 25 12.44 15.84 -3.10
C THR A 25 13.57 14.87 -3.46
N GLY A 26 13.23 13.63 -3.86
CA GLY A 26 14.21 12.58 -4.14
C GLY A 26 14.91 12.01 -2.90
N THR A 27 14.45 12.37 -1.69
CA THR A 27 15.01 11.86 -0.42
C THR A 27 14.73 10.38 -0.24
N VAL A 28 13.56 9.92 -0.69
CA VAL A 28 13.15 8.51 -0.67
C VAL A 28 12.82 8.07 -2.09
N LYS A 29 13.33 6.91 -2.49
CA LYS A 29 12.94 6.27 -3.74
C LYS A 29 11.75 5.36 -3.49
N ALA A 30 10.69 5.54 -4.24
CA ALA A 30 9.53 4.64 -4.21
C ALA A 30 9.71 3.44 -5.14
N SER A 31 10.60 3.53 -6.12
CA SER A 31 11.01 2.46 -7.02
C SER A 31 12.29 2.86 -7.77
N GLU A 32 12.92 1.92 -8.45
CA GLU A 32 14.06 2.18 -9.36
C GLU A 32 13.65 2.98 -10.62
N THR A 33 12.35 3.13 -10.86
CA THR A 33 11.79 3.89 -11.97
C THR A 33 11.82 5.39 -11.70
N SER A 34 11.50 6.20 -12.71
CA SER A 34 11.47 7.66 -12.57
C SER A 34 10.53 8.12 -11.44
N THR A 35 10.84 9.25 -10.81
CA THR A 35 10.03 9.88 -9.76
C THR A 35 8.55 10.05 -10.19
N PHE A 36 8.32 10.42 -11.46
CA PHE A 36 6.98 10.57 -12.00
C PHE A 36 6.22 9.22 -12.04
N SER A 37 6.87 8.15 -12.49
CA SER A 37 6.26 6.81 -12.49
C SER A 37 5.91 6.36 -11.07
N SER A 38 6.81 6.55 -10.12
CA SER A 38 6.58 6.23 -8.71
C SER A 38 5.39 7.01 -8.14
N PHE A 39 5.31 8.30 -8.44
CA PHE A 39 4.18 9.14 -8.03
C PHE A 39 2.86 8.61 -8.59
N MET A 40 2.78 8.37 -9.90
CA MET A 40 1.54 7.91 -10.54
C MET A 40 1.07 6.55 -10.03
N TRP A 41 2.00 5.61 -9.84
CA TRP A 41 1.62 4.23 -9.50
C TRP A 41 1.38 4.00 -8.01
N ASN A 42 1.90 4.84 -7.15
CA ASN A 42 1.89 4.62 -5.71
C ASN A 42 1.17 5.74 -4.95
N MET A 43 1.51 7.01 -5.23
CA MET A 43 0.95 8.14 -4.47
C MET A 43 -0.46 8.50 -4.91
N VAL A 44 -0.73 8.51 -6.23
CA VAL A 44 -2.06 8.85 -6.76
C VAL A 44 -3.15 7.90 -6.23
N PRO A 45 -2.98 6.56 -6.24
CA PRO A 45 -3.99 5.65 -5.67
C PRO A 45 -4.23 5.88 -4.19
N ALA A 46 -3.17 6.09 -3.42
CA ALA A 46 -3.30 6.31 -1.98
C ALA A 46 -4.03 7.64 -1.69
N GLY A 47 -3.66 8.71 -2.39
CA GLY A 47 -4.36 10.01 -2.29
C GLY A 47 -5.82 9.92 -2.72
N LEU A 48 -6.10 9.17 -3.78
CA LEU A 48 -7.47 8.92 -4.25
C LEU A 48 -8.30 8.15 -3.22
N LEU A 49 -7.72 7.12 -2.60
CA LEU A 49 -8.39 6.36 -1.54
C LEU A 49 -8.73 7.25 -0.35
N LEU A 50 -7.76 8.02 0.14
CA LEU A 50 -7.96 8.92 1.27
C LEU A 50 -8.97 10.01 0.94
N GLY A 51 -8.86 10.67 -0.21
CA GLY A 51 -9.78 11.71 -0.65
C GLY A 51 -11.21 11.19 -0.77
N THR A 52 -11.40 10.03 -1.40
CA THR A 52 -12.72 9.38 -1.54
C THR A 52 -13.27 8.99 -0.18
N THR A 53 -12.44 8.48 0.74
CA THR A 53 -12.84 8.13 2.10
C THR A 53 -13.33 9.37 2.85
N VAL A 54 -12.59 10.48 2.79
CA VAL A 54 -12.97 11.75 3.42
C VAL A 54 -14.29 12.26 2.86
N LEU A 55 -14.49 12.22 1.54
CA LEU A 55 -15.74 12.63 0.91
C LEU A 55 -16.91 11.75 1.35
N CYS A 56 -16.74 10.42 1.35
CA CYS A 56 -17.81 9.49 1.71
C CYS A 56 -18.22 9.58 3.18
N VAL A 57 -17.28 9.92 4.06
CA VAL A 57 -17.50 9.91 5.51
C VAL A 57 -17.96 11.26 6.06
N ASN A 58 -17.45 12.36 5.51
CA ASN A 58 -17.70 13.68 6.07
C ASN A 58 -18.76 14.50 5.32
N PHE A 59 -19.07 14.13 4.08
CA PHE A 59 -19.97 14.93 3.25
C PHE A 59 -21.10 14.07 2.66
N ASP A 60 -22.33 14.57 2.79
CA ASP A 60 -23.51 13.95 2.14
C ASP A 60 -23.82 14.68 0.83
N VAL A 61 -22.92 14.53 -0.13
CA VAL A 61 -23.02 15.17 -1.45
C VAL A 61 -23.06 14.15 -2.57
N SER A 62 -23.71 14.49 -3.67
CA SER A 62 -23.73 13.63 -4.88
C SER A 62 -22.33 13.36 -5.43
N ALA A 63 -21.38 14.27 -5.21
CA ALA A 63 -19.99 14.13 -5.59
C ALA A 63 -19.32 12.84 -5.04
N LYS A 64 -19.76 12.32 -3.86
CA LYS A 64 -19.24 11.06 -3.31
C LYS A 64 -19.45 9.86 -4.25
N LYS A 65 -20.58 9.83 -4.98
CA LYS A 65 -20.87 8.76 -5.94
C LYS A 65 -19.93 8.84 -7.15
N VAL A 66 -19.72 10.05 -7.67
CA VAL A 66 -18.80 10.28 -8.80
C VAL A 66 -17.37 9.94 -8.40
N ALA A 67 -16.89 10.45 -7.27
CA ALA A 67 -15.57 10.13 -6.75
C ALA A 67 -15.40 8.62 -6.53
N GLY A 68 -16.41 7.95 -5.99
CA GLY A 68 -16.39 6.50 -5.79
C GLY A 68 -16.30 5.71 -7.11
N VAL A 69 -17.05 6.11 -8.13
CA VAL A 69 -16.99 5.46 -9.46
C VAL A 69 -15.61 5.65 -10.10
N ILE A 70 -15.08 6.88 -10.10
CA ILE A 70 -13.73 7.16 -10.61
C ILE A 70 -12.69 6.31 -9.87
N SER A 71 -12.76 6.25 -8.54
CA SER A 71 -11.85 5.46 -7.72
C SER A 71 -11.91 3.97 -8.06
N VAL A 72 -13.10 3.41 -8.22
CA VAL A 72 -13.26 1.99 -8.60
C VAL A 72 -12.64 1.72 -9.97
N ILE A 73 -12.82 2.61 -10.94
CA ILE A 73 -12.21 2.48 -12.27
C ILE A 73 -10.68 2.52 -12.17
N VAL A 74 -10.13 3.50 -11.46
CA VAL A 74 -8.67 3.65 -11.30
C VAL A 74 -8.06 2.44 -10.57
N PHE A 75 -8.65 2.01 -9.46
CA PHE A 75 -8.16 0.84 -8.74
C PHE A 75 -8.31 -0.45 -9.55
N GLY A 76 -9.39 -0.60 -10.33
CA GLY A 76 -9.59 -1.71 -11.24
C GLY A 76 -8.50 -1.77 -12.32
N PHE A 77 -8.21 -0.64 -12.94
CA PHE A 77 -7.13 -0.52 -13.91
C PHE A 77 -5.76 -0.87 -13.28
N MET A 78 -5.47 -0.34 -12.10
CA MET A 78 -4.21 -0.59 -11.41
C MET A 78 -4.05 -2.05 -10.97
N ALA A 79 -5.13 -2.68 -10.49
CA ALA A 79 -5.14 -4.11 -10.16
C ALA A 79 -4.87 -4.97 -11.41
N ALA A 80 -5.55 -4.67 -12.52
CA ALA A 80 -5.37 -5.37 -13.79
C ALA A 80 -3.94 -5.21 -14.33
N PHE A 81 -3.38 -4.00 -14.27
CA PHE A 81 -2.01 -3.76 -14.72
C PHE A 81 -0.98 -4.49 -13.86
N ARG A 82 -1.16 -4.54 -12.54
CA ARG A 82 -0.29 -5.32 -11.64
C ARG A 82 -0.42 -6.83 -11.87
N ALA A 83 -1.63 -7.31 -12.16
CA ALA A 83 -1.85 -8.72 -12.54
C ALA A 83 -1.16 -9.07 -13.86
N LEU A 84 -1.20 -8.16 -14.84
CA LEU A 84 -0.49 -8.32 -16.10
C LEU A 84 1.03 -8.34 -15.88
N ALA A 85 1.56 -7.40 -15.10
CA ALA A 85 2.99 -7.35 -14.77
C ALA A 85 3.45 -8.63 -14.05
N PHE A 86 2.65 -9.15 -13.13
CA PHE A 86 2.90 -10.44 -12.50
C PHE A 86 2.87 -11.59 -13.50
N GLY A 87 1.90 -11.61 -14.42
CA GLY A 87 1.80 -12.62 -15.46
C GLY A 87 3.02 -12.61 -16.39
N VAL A 88 3.48 -11.43 -16.81
CA VAL A 88 4.69 -11.27 -17.63
C VAL A 88 5.93 -11.78 -16.86
N PHE A 89 6.07 -11.37 -15.60
CA PHE A 89 7.19 -11.82 -14.76
C PHE A 89 7.25 -13.36 -14.66
N ILE A 90 6.12 -14.02 -14.40
CA ILE A 90 6.05 -15.48 -14.33
C ILE A 90 6.33 -16.11 -15.70
N TYR A 91 5.76 -15.57 -16.77
CA TYR A 91 5.99 -16.06 -18.13
C TYR A 91 7.48 -16.03 -18.49
N ASP A 92 8.16 -14.91 -18.24
CA ASP A 92 9.59 -14.76 -18.53
C ASP A 92 10.43 -15.79 -17.75
N ARG A 93 10.06 -16.08 -16.50
CA ARG A 93 10.77 -17.07 -15.67
C ARG A 93 10.57 -18.51 -16.12
N ILE A 94 9.41 -18.83 -16.72
CA ILE A 94 9.12 -20.20 -17.22
C ILE A 94 9.71 -20.43 -18.61
N THR A 95 9.78 -19.39 -19.45
CA THR A 95 10.16 -19.52 -20.87
C THR A 95 11.64 -19.28 -21.14
N LEU A 96 12.42 -18.81 -20.16
CA LEU A 96 13.87 -18.67 -20.31
C LEU A 96 14.51 -20.04 -20.57
N GLU A 97 15.33 -20.15 -21.63
CA GLU A 97 16.09 -21.38 -21.98
C GLU A 97 17.04 -21.81 -20.84
N ASN A 98 17.52 -20.84 -20.05
CA ASN A 98 18.31 -21.08 -18.84
C ASN A 98 17.61 -20.37 -17.65
N PRO A 99 16.70 -21.05 -16.95
CA PRO A 99 16.02 -20.44 -15.82
C PRO A 99 17.01 -20.07 -14.71
N VAL A 100 17.22 -18.78 -14.51
CA VAL A 100 18.02 -18.29 -13.38
C VAL A 100 17.26 -18.60 -12.10
N ALA A 101 17.93 -19.21 -11.13
CA ALA A 101 17.33 -19.48 -9.82
C ALA A 101 16.80 -18.17 -9.22
N MET A 102 15.56 -18.20 -8.74
CA MET A 102 14.95 -17.03 -8.07
C MET A 102 15.76 -16.71 -6.81
N THR A 103 16.12 -15.45 -6.70
CA THR A 103 16.77 -14.90 -5.49
C THR A 103 15.72 -14.54 -4.44
N TYR A 104 16.13 -14.34 -3.20
CA TYR A 104 15.24 -13.81 -2.15
C TYR A 104 14.60 -12.47 -2.55
N SER A 105 15.34 -11.61 -3.23
CA SER A 105 14.82 -10.33 -3.75
C SER A 105 13.71 -10.54 -4.78
N ASP A 106 13.80 -11.57 -5.63
CA ASP A 106 12.75 -11.88 -6.60
C ASP A 106 11.47 -12.36 -5.90
N TYR A 107 11.60 -13.19 -4.87
CA TYR A 107 10.43 -13.65 -4.08
C TYR A 107 9.75 -12.50 -3.33
N THR A 108 10.52 -11.61 -2.71
CA THR A 108 9.95 -10.47 -1.99
C THR A 108 9.29 -9.46 -2.92
N LYS A 109 9.91 -9.13 -4.07
CA LYS A 109 9.31 -8.27 -5.11
C LYS A 109 8.02 -8.87 -5.65
N THR A 110 7.99 -10.19 -5.87
CA THR A 110 6.79 -10.91 -6.31
C THR A 110 5.69 -10.85 -5.26
N ALA A 111 6.03 -11.09 -4.00
CA ALA A 111 5.08 -11.01 -2.88
C ALA A 111 4.50 -9.59 -2.73
N GLU A 112 5.34 -8.56 -2.80
CA GLU A 112 4.88 -7.16 -2.78
C GLU A 112 3.94 -6.86 -3.95
N LEU A 113 4.26 -7.29 -5.16
CA LEU A 113 3.40 -7.09 -6.34
C LEU A 113 2.01 -7.70 -6.13
N VAL A 114 1.95 -8.95 -5.64
CA VAL A 114 0.70 -9.63 -5.32
C VAL A 114 -0.01 -8.94 -4.16
N GLY A 115 0.70 -8.56 -3.12
CA GLY A 115 0.14 -7.84 -1.97
C GLY A 115 -0.50 -6.52 -2.39
N TYR A 116 0.17 -5.69 -3.17
CA TYR A 116 -0.40 -4.43 -3.67
C TYR A 116 -1.52 -4.63 -4.68
N MET A 117 -1.48 -5.69 -5.51
CA MET A 117 -2.61 -6.05 -6.37
C MET A 117 -3.87 -6.35 -5.53
N LEU A 118 -3.73 -7.18 -4.51
CA LEU A 118 -4.83 -7.48 -3.59
C LEU A 118 -5.30 -6.24 -2.82
N LEU A 119 -4.41 -5.32 -2.49
CA LEU A 119 -4.76 -4.06 -1.83
C LEU A 119 -5.62 -3.17 -2.75
N MET A 120 -5.34 -3.13 -4.05
CA MET A 120 -6.18 -2.40 -5.01
C MET A 120 -7.58 -3.04 -5.11
N VAL A 121 -7.66 -4.37 -5.14
CA VAL A 121 -8.95 -5.09 -5.09
C VAL A 121 -9.69 -4.80 -3.78
N ALA A 122 -8.99 -4.81 -2.64
CA ALA A 122 -9.58 -4.44 -1.35
C ALA A 122 -10.10 -3.00 -1.34
N ALA A 123 -9.39 -2.06 -1.98
CA ALA A 123 -9.83 -0.66 -2.11
C ALA A 123 -11.14 -0.53 -2.91
N ILE A 124 -11.32 -1.33 -3.95
CA ILE A 124 -12.60 -1.38 -4.70
C ILE A 124 -13.74 -1.78 -3.77
N PHE A 125 -13.61 -2.89 -3.06
CA PHE A 125 -14.65 -3.35 -2.12
C PHE A 125 -14.85 -2.39 -0.96
N PHE A 126 -13.79 -1.72 -0.50
CA PHE A 126 -13.86 -0.70 0.54
C PHE A 126 -14.68 0.51 0.09
N ILE A 127 -14.49 1.00 -1.12
CA ILE A 127 -15.29 2.09 -1.67
C ILE A 127 -16.75 1.67 -1.83
N MET A 128 -17.00 0.44 -2.31
CA MET A 128 -18.35 -0.11 -2.38
C MET A 128 -19.00 -0.22 -0.99
N PHE A 129 -18.22 -0.55 0.04
CA PHE A 129 -18.67 -0.55 1.43
C PHE A 129 -19.02 0.88 1.90
N LEU A 130 -18.19 1.86 1.62
CA LEU A 130 -18.46 3.27 2.00
C LEU A 130 -19.71 3.83 1.31
N LEU A 131 -19.96 3.44 0.05
CA LEU A 131 -21.09 3.95 -0.74
C LEU A 131 -22.42 3.23 -0.44
N LYS A 132 -22.37 1.91 -0.21
CA LYS A 132 -23.55 1.05 -0.15
C LYS A 132 -23.71 0.25 1.15
N GLY A 133 -22.73 0.31 2.06
CA GLY A 133 -22.70 -0.54 3.26
C GLY A 133 -22.43 -2.03 3.02
N ALA A 134 -22.21 -2.43 1.76
CA ALA A 134 -21.98 -3.82 1.37
C ALA A 134 -20.50 -4.20 1.40
N PHE A 135 -20.21 -5.52 1.42
CA PHE A 135 -18.85 -6.08 1.28
C PHE A 135 -17.87 -5.81 2.44
N ARG A 136 -18.34 -5.44 3.63
CA ARG A 136 -17.48 -5.23 4.80
C ARG A 136 -16.58 -6.42 5.09
N LYS A 137 -17.14 -7.65 5.15
CA LYS A 137 -16.39 -8.88 5.41
C LYS A 137 -15.34 -9.14 4.33
N THR A 138 -15.75 -9.03 3.06
CA THR A 138 -14.85 -9.21 1.90
C THR A 138 -13.68 -8.23 1.96
N THR A 139 -13.95 -6.95 2.20
CA THR A 139 -12.92 -5.92 2.37
C THR A 139 -11.96 -6.28 3.50
N THR A 140 -12.48 -6.69 4.66
CA THR A 140 -11.65 -7.04 5.83
C THR A 140 -10.74 -8.22 5.53
N ILE A 141 -11.25 -9.26 4.87
CA ILE A 141 -10.45 -10.45 4.54
C ILE A 141 -9.38 -10.13 3.52
N ILE A 142 -9.75 -9.50 2.40
CA ILE A 142 -8.80 -9.22 1.31
C ILE A 142 -7.73 -8.23 1.78
N SER A 143 -8.10 -7.16 2.50
CA SER A 143 -7.13 -6.22 3.05
C SER A 143 -6.21 -6.88 4.08
N GLY A 144 -6.74 -7.74 4.94
CA GLY A 144 -5.94 -8.48 5.92
C GLY A 144 -4.89 -9.38 5.25
N ILE A 145 -5.26 -10.13 4.23
CA ILE A 145 -4.33 -10.96 3.44
C ILE A 145 -3.30 -10.08 2.75
N SER A 146 -3.73 -9.00 2.10
CA SER A 146 -2.85 -8.06 1.43
C SER A 146 -1.80 -7.48 2.38
N PHE A 147 -2.21 -6.97 3.54
CA PHE A 147 -1.28 -6.42 4.54
C PHE A 147 -0.34 -7.49 5.09
N ALA A 148 -0.80 -8.70 5.34
CA ALA A 148 0.06 -9.79 5.79
C ALA A 148 1.17 -10.10 4.77
N ILE A 149 0.84 -10.13 3.48
CA ILE A 149 1.81 -10.36 2.41
C ILE A 149 2.82 -9.20 2.32
N ILE A 150 2.34 -7.94 2.29
CA ILE A 150 3.21 -6.77 2.15
C ILE A 150 4.14 -6.63 3.37
N VAL A 151 3.60 -6.78 4.58
CA VAL A 151 4.40 -6.71 5.81
C VAL A 151 5.38 -7.87 5.90
N GLY A 152 4.97 -9.07 5.49
CA GLY A 152 5.86 -10.23 5.41
C GLY A 152 7.04 -9.99 4.47
N ALA A 153 6.78 -9.49 3.26
CA ALA A 153 7.83 -9.12 2.30
C ALA A 153 8.76 -8.03 2.86
N TRP A 154 8.18 -7.01 3.51
CA TRP A 154 8.94 -5.94 4.15
C TRP A 154 9.87 -6.46 5.26
N VAL A 155 9.39 -7.37 6.12
CA VAL A 155 10.19 -7.97 7.18
C VAL A 155 11.37 -8.78 6.59
N VAL A 156 11.14 -9.52 5.51
CA VAL A 156 12.21 -10.27 4.84
C VAL A 156 13.23 -9.34 4.21
N ASN A 157 12.79 -8.26 3.55
CA ASN A 157 13.70 -7.26 2.99
C ASN A 157 14.53 -6.56 4.07
N LEU A 158 13.91 -6.22 5.20
CA LEU A 158 14.62 -5.64 6.35
C LEU A 158 15.64 -6.62 6.93
N TYR A 159 15.26 -7.90 7.07
CA TYR A 159 16.18 -8.93 7.55
C TYR A 159 17.39 -9.07 6.63
N ASN A 160 17.17 -9.11 5.31
CA ASN A 160 18.26 -9.21 4.33
C ASN A 160 19.18 -7.98 4.42
N LEU A 161 18.63 -6.77 4.51
CA LEU A 161 19.41 -5.55 4.67
C LEU A 161 20.32 -5.60 5.91
N ILE A 162 19.78 -6.05 7.05
CA ILE A 162 20.55 -6.17 8.30
C ILE A 162 21.61 -7.27 8.19
N ASN A 163 21.26 -8.41 7.60
CA ASN A 163 22.19 -9.53 7.43
C ASN A 163 23.36 -9.17 6.51
N ASP A 164 23.09 -8.48 5.39
CA ASP A 164 24.11 -8.00 4.48
C ASP A 164 25.01 -6.96 5.16
N ALA A 165 24.43 -6.05 5.94
CA ALA A 165 25.18 -5.06 6.71
C ALA A 165 26.12 -5.69 7.74
N ILE A 166 25.69 -6.75 8.43
CA ILE A 166 26.54 -7.51 9.37
C ILE A 166 27.64 -8.25 8.60
N PHE A 167 27.31 -8.86 7.47
CA PHE A 167 28.27 -9.61 6.67
C PHE A 167 29.40 -8.74 6.11
N TYR A 168 29.08 -7.51 5.69
CA TYR A 168 30.02 -6.55 5.11
C TYR A 168 30.61 -5.57 6.14
N ASP A 169 30.34 -5.74 7.44
CA ASP A 169 30.77 -4.83 8.51
C ASP A 169 30.43 -3.35 8.22
N ALA A 170 29.22 -3.13 7.71
CA ALA A 170 28.77 -1.82 7.26
C ALA A 170 28.54 -0.86 8.43
N ALA A 171 28.92 0.41 8.25
CA ALA A 171 28.65 1.44 9.22
C ALA A 171 27.15 1.72 9.37
N PHE A 172 26.69 2.12 10.57
CA PHE A 172 25.28 2.43 10.81
C PHE A 172 24.70 3.46 9.82
N SER A 173 25.51 4.45 9.39
CA SER A 173 25.10 5.43 8.38
C SER A 173 24.82 4.82 7.01
N GLU A 174 25.53 3.77 6.64
CA GLU A 174 25.32 3.03 5.38
C GLU A 174 24.04 2.22 5.44
N ILE A 175 23.78 1.54 6.57
CA ILE A 175 22.53 0.81 6.82
C ILE A 175 21.34 1.76 6.74
N LEU A 176 21.43 2.92 7.39
CA LEU A 176 20.37 3.92 7.37
C LEU A 176 20.14 4.48 5.95
N SER A 177 21.21 4.74 5.22
CA SER A 177 21.14 5.19 3.83
C SER A 177 20.45 4.16 2.95
N ALA A 178 20.83 2.88 3.05
CA ALA A 178 20.20 1.79 2.32
C ALA A 178 18.73 1.63 2.70
N PHE A 179 18.38 1.66 3.99
CA PHE A 179 17.00 1.60 4.46
C PHE A 179 16.11 2.68 3.83
N ILE A 180 16.66 3.89 3.63
CA ILE A 180 15.95 5.00 3.00
C ILE A 180 15.88 4.80 1.48
N SER A 181 17.00 4.42 0.83
CA SER A 181 17.11 4.35 -0.62
C SER A 181 16.42 3.12 -1.23
N ASP A 182 16.31 2.02 -0.51
CA ASP A 182 15.76 0.76 -1.01
C ASP A 182 14.23 0.66 -0.93
N GLY A 183 13.56 1.77 -0.64
CA GLY A 183 12.10 1.84 -0.60
C GLY A 183 11.47 1.24 0.65
N LEU A 184 12.24 0.79 1.65
CA LEU A 184 11.71 0.21 2.89
C LEU A 184 10.91 1.22 3.70
N VAL A 185 11.39 2.47 3.78
CA VAL A 185 10.65 3.57 4.42
C VAL A 185 9.35 3.85 3.69
N TRP A 186 9.40 3.87 2.35
CA TRP A 186 8.23 4.09 1.53
C TRP A 186 7.16 3.02 1.76
N SER A 187 7.52 1.74 1.69
CA SER A 187 6.59 0.62 1.93
C SER A 187 5.97 0.70 3.33
N LEU A 188 6.76 1.03 4.36
CA LEU A 188 6.26 1.17 5.72
C LEU A 188 5.20 2.27 5.84
N VAL A 189 5.48 3.45 5.28
CA VAL A 189 4.55 4.59 5.34
C VAL A 189 3.28 4.30 4.54
N MET A 190 3.39 3.65 3.39
CA MET A 190 2.23 3.22 2.61
C MET A 190 1.36 2.22 3.37
N VAL A 191 1.97 1.23 4.02
CA VAL A 191 1.23 0.28 4.88
C VAL A 191 0.50 1.02 5.99
N ILE A 192 1.15 1.97 6.67
CA ILE A 192 0.51 2.78 7.73
C ILE A 192 -0.66 3.59 7.17
N ALA A 193 -0.50 4.25 6.01
CA ALA A 193 -1.55 5.07 5.40
C ALA A 193 -2.79 4.23 5.02
N TYR A 194 -2.58 3.09 4.36
CA TYR A 194 -3.67 2.21 3.97
C TYR A 194 -4.31 1.53 5.18
N LEU A 195 -3.50 0.96 6.08
CA LEU A 195 -3.99 0.25 7.25
C LEU A 195 -4.81 1.16 8.16
N SER A 196 -4.33 2.39 8.42
CA SER A 196 -5.06 3.37 9.22
C SER A 196 -6.40 3.74 8.59
N THR A 197 -6.44 3.89 7.26
CA THR A 197 -7.67 4.20 6.52
C THR A 197 -8.67 3.04 6.57
N PHE A 198 -8.23 1.82 6.30
CA PHE A 198 -9.08 0.63 6.32
C PHE A 198 -9.55 0.30 7.74
N ALA A 199 -8.64 0.19 8.69
CA ALA A 199 -8.94 -0.23 10.05
C ALA A 199 -9.90 0.75 10.76
N SER A 200 -9.71 2.05 10.56
CA SER A 200 -10.56 3.07 11.16
C SER A 200 -12.00 3.00 10.64
N ASN A 201 -12.18 2.80 9.34
CA ASN A 201 -13.50 2.87 8.71
C ASN A 201 -14.23 1.52 8.70
N LEU A 202 -13.52 0.39 8.76
CA LEU A 202 -14.10 -0.93 8.94
C LEU A 202 -14.51 -1.23 10.39
N GLY A 203 -14.16 -0.35 11.33
CA GLY A 203 -14.47 -0.51 12.75
C GLY A 203 -13.65 -1.63 13.40
N LEU A 204 -12.48 -1.94 12.87
CA LEU A 204 -11.56 -2.94 13.44
C LEU A 204 -10.85 -2.41 14.69
N LEU A 205 -10.76 -1.09 14.83
CA LEU A 205 -10.18 -0.37 15.97
C LEU A 205 -11.27 0.25 16.85
N LYS A 206 -12.39 -0.42 17.05
CA LYS A 206 -13.34 -0.01 18.07
C LYS A 206 -12.66 -0.15 19.44
N GLY A 207 -12.09 0.95 19.90
CA GLY A 207 -11.90 1.17 21.33
C GLY A 207 -13.25 1.01 21.99
N ALA A 208 -13.30 0.29 23.11
CA ALA A 208 -14.50 0.05 23.88
C ALA A 208 -15.32 1.35 23.96
N GLU A 209 -16.45 1.38 23.25
CA GLU A 209 -17.51 2.29 23.61
C GLU A 209 -17.85 1.95 25.06
N LYS A 210 -17.42 2.79 26.00
CA LYS A 210 -18.04 2.82 27.30
C LYS A 210 -19.53 2.92 27.04
N LYS A 211 -20.26 1.89 27.37
CA LYS A 211 -21.69 1.98 27.65
C LYS A 211 -21.82 2.90 28.86
N ASP A 212 -22.16 4.12 28.62
CA ASP A 212 -22.79 5.01 29.60
C ASP A 212 -24.29 4.69 29.66
#